data_6b32c06e8a0877788dbe6a2aaf91db76
#
_entry.id   6b32c06e8a0877788dbe6a2aaf91db76
#
_cell.length_a   1.000
_cell.length_b   1.000
_cell.length_c   1.000
_cell.angle_alpha   90.00
_cell.angle_beta   90.00
_cell.angle_gamma   90.00
#
_symmetry.space_group_name_H-M   'P 1'
#
loop_
_entity.id
_entity.type
_entity.pdbx_description
1 polymer ?
#
loop_
_entity_poly.entity_id
_entity_poly.type
_entity_poly.pdbx_seq_one_letter_code
_entity_poly.pdbx_strand_id
1 'polypeptide(L)'
;MTESMSDALASVVRSVGKQWKAAKQRADREDRVSQRDLHRMRGGYSRTTIREVAFRVMEAAYLKASGDGRYPANARQIYYAARPAILAEADADSLDSQYFTQELLKSYLEQYRPDWDVVYDARGHIAEPHRKGRDRQPPIGLGGAEVRAYAGRFTGETVPETPILRSPRLLTTVGPRLRFGGVLFIEKEGFDPILEAAGIADRYDLAIASTKGMPVSAVCDLLGDMGMPVYAVRDFDKAGFSIVAALERGTRGSRNAPADVIDLGLRLEDIGGLEREVVYYRQKEWPGFNLQENGATEEEIQVLVHEGRPYRGWDGERVELNAMTSDQFVAWLESKLDKHGVSKVIPGREALGSAYRRASFLQQLDAAQAEVAEQIKGDSIALPRALARKVERLLRETPEMSWDEAIWRLAALNGDGDTGRRGSQDRSSSQNADKRGGQA
;
A
#
# COMPACT_ATOMS: atom_id res chain seq x y z
N MET A 1 -34.76 -18.89 34.60
CA MET A 1 -33.70 -18.94 35.64
C MET A 1 -32.60 -19.99 35.37
N THR A 2 -32.75 -20.85 34.33
CA THR A 2 -31.80 -21.92 33.99
C THR A 2 -30.71 -21.54 33.02
N GLU A 3 -30.88 -20.51 32.21
CA GLU A 3 -29.86 -19.99 31.28
C GLU A 3 -28.69 -19.29 31.94
N SER A 4 -28.92 -18.63 33.06
CA SER A 4 -27.89 -17.91 33.81
C SER A 4 -26.84 -18.82 34.47
N MET A 5 -27.17 -20.03 34.80
CA MET A 5 -26.26 -21.00 35.48
C MET A 5 -25.34 -21.69 34.47
N SER A 6 -25.81 -21.94 33.27
CA SER A 6 -25.00 -22.48 32.15
C SER A 6 -23.95 -21.53 31.68
N ASP A 7 -24.28 -20.21 31.56
CA ASP A 7 -23.36 -19.17 31.14
C ASP A 7 -22.29 -18.87 32.21
N ALA A 8 -22.67 -18.93 33.48
CA ALA A 8 -21.73 -18.80 34.59
C ALA A 8 -20.71 -19.96 34.61
N LEU A 9 -21.18 -21.21 34.42
CA LEU A 9 -20.32 -22.39 34.32
C LEU A 9 -19.40 -22.34 33.11
N ALA A 10 -19.89 -21.91 31.93
CA ALA A 10 -19.09 -21.74 30.73
C ALA A 10 -18.04 -20.63 30.87
N SER A 11 -18.33 -19.57 31.63
CA SER A 11 -17.39 -18.49 31.97
C SER A 11 -16.27 -18.99 32.89
N VAL A 12 -16.61 -19.77 33.94
CA VAL A 12 -15.64 -20.35 34.86
C VAL A 12 -14.73 -21.35 34.14
N VAL A 13 -15.28 -22.24 33.31
CA VAL A 13 -14.48 -23.20 32.52
C VAL A 13 -13.50 -22.47 31.56
N ARG A 14 -13.96 -21.40 30.91
CA ARG A 14 -13.09 -20.59 30.05
C ARG A 14 -11.97 -19.87 30.84
N SER A 15 -12.30 -19.36 32.03
CA SER A 15 -11.35 -18.71 32.93
C SER A 15 -10.29 -19.70 33.45
N VAL A 16 -10.70 -20.84 33.93
CA VAL A 16 -9.81 -21.94 34.40
C VAL A 16 -8.95 -22.46 33.24
N GLY A 17 -9.52 -22.62 32.03
CA GLY A 17 -8.78 -23.04 30.86
C GLY A 17 -7.67 -22.01 30.42
N LYS A 18 -7.95 -20.71 30.55
CA LYS A 18 -6.92 -19.66 30.33
C LYS A 18 -5.83 -19.67 31.38
N GLN A 19 -6.20 -19.83 32.66
CA GLN A 19 -5.24 -19.90 33.78
C GLN A 19 -4.35 -21.13 33.65
N TRP A 20 -4.95 -22.31 33.32
CA TRP A 20 -4.18 -23.52 33.12
C TRP A 20 -3.22 -23.45 31.93
N LYS A 21 -3.64 -22.87 30.79
CA LYS A 21 -2.72 -22.61 29.64
C LYS A 21 -1.58 -21.68 30.01
N ALA A 22 -1.87 -20.62 30.77
CA ALA A 22 -0.83 -19.69 31.24
C ALA A 22 0.13 -20.35 32.23
N ALA A 23 -0.37 -21.17 33.16
CA ALA A 23 0.46 -21.92 34.10
C ALA A 23 1.33 -22.96 33.38
N LYS A 24 0.77 -23.70 32.41
CA LYS A 24 1.54 -24.65 31.59
C LYS A 24 2.64 -23.95 30.78
N GLN A 25 2.34 -22.79 30.16
CA GLN A 25 3.36 -22.03 29.44
C GLN A 25 4.47 -21.48 30.34
N ARG A 26 4.16 -21.14 31.61
CA ARG A 26 5.17 -20.74 32.60
C ARG A 26 6.04 -21.93 32.99
N ALA A 27 5.44 -23.07 33.30
CA ALA A 27 6.17 -24.29 33.62
C ALA A 27 7.08 -24.75 32.45
N ASP A 28 6.57 -24.73 31.21
CA ASP A 28 7.36 -25.06 30.03
C ASP A 28 8.53 -24.06 29.78
N ARG A 29 8.36 -22.78 30.18
CA ARG A 29 9.46 -21.81 30.16
C ARG A 29 10.50 -22.05 31.24
N GLU A 30 10.05 -22.34 32.46
CA GLU A 30 10.94 -22.64 33.60
C GLU A 30 11.74 -23.92 33.35
N ASP A 31 11.12 -24.97 32.80
CA ASP A 31 11.82 -26.20 32.39
C ASP A 31 12.86 -25.98 31.29
N ARG A 32 12.54 -25.14 30.30
CA ARG A 32 13.52 -24.78 29.26
C ARG A 32 14.68 -23.94 29.80
N VAL A 33 14.43 -23.06 30.77
CA VAL A 33 15.48 -22.29 31.44
C VAL A 33 16.37 -23.23 32.27
N SER A 34 15.76 -24.12 33.06
CA SER A 34 16.49 -25.11 33.88
C SER A 34 17.33 -26.06 33.03
N GLN A 35 16.82 -26.55 31.89
CA GLN A 35 17.58 -27.38 30.96
C GLN A 35 18.74 -26.63 30.31
N ARG A 36 18.57 -25.32 30.01
CA ARG A 36 19.66 -24.47 29.47
C ARG A 36 20.74 -24.23 30.51
N ASP A 37 20.36 -24.00 31.76
CA ASP A 37 21.31 -23.78 32.85
C ASP A 37 22.07 -25.07 33.22
N LEU A 38 21.41 -26.22 33.17
CA LEU A 38 22.06 -27.54 33.31
C LEU A 38 23.05 -27.83 32.15
N HIS A 39 22.71 -27.38 30.94
CA HIS A 39 23.61 -27.50 29.78
C HIS A 39 24.83 -26.58 29.87
N ARG A 40 24.64 -25.34 30.40
CA ARG A 40 25.73 -24.40 30.74
C ARG A 40 26.67 -24.95 31.81
N MET A 41 26.12 -25.57 32.85
CA MET A 41 26.93 -26.17 33.93
C MET A 41 27.74 -27.40 33.50
N ARG A 42 27.39 -28.07 32.38
CA ARG A 42 28.13 -29.23 31.85
C ARG A 42 29.30 -28.89 30.93
N GLY A 43 29.81 -27.63 30.93
CA GLY A 43 31.07 -27.28 30.27
C GLY A 43 31.03 -27.30 28.71
N GLY A 44 29.85 -27.14 28.13
CA GLY A 44 29.71 -26.94 26.68
C GLY A 44 30.24 -25.55 26.31
N TYR A 45 31.08 -25.46 25.29
CA TYR A 45 31.46 -24.18 24.66
C TYR A 45 30.26 -23.27 24.53
N SER A 46 30.38 -22.00 24.92
CA SER A 46 29.34 -20.97 24.80
C SER A 46 28.96 -20.84 23.34
N ARG A 47 27.99 -21.64 22.91
CA ARG A 47 27.46 -21.57 21.55
C ARG A 47 26.67 -20.24 21.44
N THR A 48 27.16 -19.34 20.61
CA THR A 48 26.48 -18.07 20.36
C THR A 48 25.05 -18.37 19.88
N THR A 49 24.05 -17.79 20.52
CA THR A 49 22.66 -18.06 20.17
C THR A 49 22.26 -17.32 18.90
N ILE A 50 21.29 -17.85 18.15
CA ILE A 50 20.69 -17.17 16.97
C ILE A 50 20.30 -15.73 17.34
N ARG A 51 19.73 -15.50 18.52
CA ARG A 51 19.32 -14.18 18.97
C ARG A 51 20.51 -13.22 19.14
N GLU A 52 21.58 -13.66 19.77
CA GLU A 52 22.78 -12.84 19.97
C GLU A 52 23.43 -12.45 18.65
N VAL A 53 23.54 -13.39 17.72
CA VAL A 53 24.06 -13.10 16.38
C VAL A 53 23.13 -12.17 15.63
N ALA A 54 21.83 -12.46 15.61
CA ALA A 54 20.85 -11.62 14.93
C ALA A 54 20.89 -10.16 15.39
N PHE A 55 20.98 -9.94 16.70
CA PHE A 55 21.06 -8.58 17.26
C PHE A 55 22.37 -7.86 16.87
N ARG A 56 23.46 -8.58 16.74
CA ARG A 56 24.74 -8.02 16.30
C ARG A 56 24.76 -7.62 14.84
N VAL A 57 24.13 -8.40 13.97
CA VAL A 57 24.15 -8.17 12.52
C VAL A 57 22.96 -7.37 12.00
N MET A 58 21.99 -7.04 12.86
CA MET A 58 20.69 -6.47 12.46
C MET A 58 20.84 -5.15 11.73
N GLU A 59 21.69 -4.24 12.24
CA GLU A 59 21.91 -2.92 11.63
C GLU A 59 22.53 -3.05 10.24
N ALA A 60 23.59 -3.85 10.11
CA ALA A 60 24.22 -4.09 8.81
C ALA A 60 23.27 -4.74 7.81
N ALA A 61 22.40 -5.65 8.29
CA ALA A 61 21.39 -6.29 7.46
C ALA A 61 20.31 -5.28 7.00
N TYR A 62 19.88 -4.38 7.87
CA TYR A 62 18.94 -3.31 7.49
C TYR A 62 19.56 -2.36 6.46
N LEU A 63 20.77 -1.85 6.71
CA LEU A 63 21.46 -0.96 5.77
C LEU A 63 21.62 -1.62 4.41
N LYS A 64 22.07 -2.89 4.40
CA LYS A 64 22.15 -3.65 3.15
C LYS A 64 20.79 -3.79 2.46
N ALA A 65 19.72 -4.10 3.20
CA ALA A 65 18.39 -4.33 2.64
C ALA A 65 17.77 -3.02 2.09
N SER A 66 18.03 -1.88 2.74
CA SER A 66 17.47 -0.57 2.39
C SER A 66 18.31 0.26 1.40
N GLY A 67 19.47 -0.26 0.96
CA GLY A 67 20.42 0.51 0.16
C GLY A 67 20.96 1.71 0.93
N ASP A 68 21.52 1.47 2.12
CA ASP A 68 22.03 2.48 3.06
C ASP A 68 20.94 3.49 3.51
N GLY A 69 19.70 3.01 3.72
CA GLY A 69 18.58 3.82 4.16
C GLY A 69 17.91 4.66 3.08
N ARG A 70 18.29 4.48 1.81
CA ARG A 70 17.73 5.23 0.67
C ARG A 70 16.28 4.84 0.37
N TYR A 71 15.93 3.58 0.60
CA TYR A 71 14.59 3.03 0.41
C TYR A 71 14.08 2.38 1.69
N PRO A 72 12.76 2.25 1.85
CA PRO A 72 12.18 1.34 2.84
C PRO A 72 12.69 -0.09 2.60
N ALA A 73 12.81 -0.87 3.66
CA ALA A 73 13.17 -2.28 3.55
C ALA A 73 12.05 -3.18 4.08
N ASN A 74 11.63 -4.16 3.28
CA ASN A 74 10.70 -5.17 3.76
C ASN A 74 11.36 -6.05 4.82
N ALA A 75 10.62 -6.42 5.87
CA ALA A 75 11.12 -7.26 6.96
C ALA A 75 11.75 -8.58 6.46
N ARG A 76 11.25 -9.13 5.34
CA ARG A 76 11.84 -10.33 4.70
C ARG A 76 13.14 -10.04 3.96
N GLN A 77 13.31 -8.86 3.38
CA GLN A 77 14.61 -8.46 2.80
C GLN A 77 15.68 -8.37 3.89
N ILE A 78 15.34 -7.82 5.06
CA ILE A 78 16.24 -7.77 6.23
C ILE A 78 16.57 -9.20 6.69
N TYR A 79 15.59 -10.11 6.70
CA TYR A 79 15.81 -11.52 6.99
C TYR A 79 16.83 -12.17 6.04
N TYR A 80 16.65 -12.01 4.72
CA TYR A 80 17.58 -12.57 3.74
C TYR A 80 18.98 -11.95 3.83
N ALA A 81 19.07 -10.66 4.14
CA ALA A 81 20.35 -10.00 4.35
C ALA A 81 21.10 -10.49 5.62
N ALA A 82 20.35 -10.81 6.69
CA ALA A 82 20.91 -11.27 7.98
C ALA A 82 21.19 -12.78 8.03
N ARG A 83 20.38 -13.57 7.33
CA ARG A 83 20.34 -15.04 7.42
C ARG A 83 21.70 -15.72 7.23
N PRO A 84 22.51 -15.39 6.20
CA PRO A 84 23.80 -16.07 5.99
C PRO A 84 24.74 -15.92 7.18
N ALA A 85 24.86 -14.72 7.74
CA ALA A 85 25.70 -14.44 8.90
C ALA A 85 25.20 -15.15 10.16
N ILE A 86 23.86 -15.15 10.37
CA ILE A 86 23.25 -15.81 11.53
C ILE A 86 23.50 -17.33 11.48
N LEU A 87 23.29 -17.98 10.34
CA LEU A 87 23.49 -19.41 10.19
C LEU A 87 24.96 -19.80 10.41
N ALA A 88 25.88 -19.04 9.81
CA ALA A 88 27.33 -19.30 9.91
C ALA A 88 27.85 -19.14 11.35
N GLU A 89 27.46 -18.07 12.05
CA GLU A 89 28.03 -17.76 13.36
C GLU A 89 27.32 -18.46 14.52
N ALA A 90 26.02 -18.77 14.38
CA ALA A 90 25.28 -19.54 15.37
C ALA A 90 25.41 -21.05 15.17
N ASP A 91 26.11 -21.51 14.10
CA ASP A 91 26.24 -22.91 13.71
C ASP A 91 24.84 -23.59 13.67
N ALA A 92 23.90 -22.95 12.97
CA ALA A 92 22.51 -23.37 12.85
C ALA A 92 22.20 -23.84 11.43
N ASP A 93 21.47 -24.94 11.31
CA ASP A 93 21.11 -25.52 10.01
C ASP A 93 20.00 -24.72 9.29
N SER A 94 19.17 -24.02 10.05
CA SER A 94 18.06 -23.26 9.50
C SER A 94 17.65 -22.08 10.40
N LEU A 95 17.08 -21.07 9.80
CA LEU A 95 16.46 -19.94 10.48
C LEU A 95 15.04 -19.75 9.93
N ASP A 96 14.03 -19.83 10.80
CA ASP A 96 12.64 -19.60 10.42
C ASP A 96 12.40 -18.11 10.15
N SER A 97 11.80 -17.79 9.00
CA SER A 97 11.53 -16.41 8.58
C SER A 97 10.49 -15.72 9.45
N GLN A 98 9.50 -16.46 9.98
CA GLN A 98 8.49 -15.89 10.87
C GLN A 98 9.10 -15.57 12.24
N TYR A 99 9.94 -16.46 12.77
CA TYR A 99 10.67 -16.21 14.00
C TYR A 99 11.55 -14.95 13.88
N PHE A 100 12.27 -14.81 12.76
CA PHE A 100 13.09 -13.62 12.54
C PHE A 100 12.24 -12.34 12.45
N THR A 101 11.23 -12.32 11.57
CA THR A 101 10.46 -11.09 11.28
C THR A 101 9.49 -10.71 12.39
N GLN A 102 8.92 -11.69 13.14
CA GLN A 102 7.90 -11.44 14.14
C GLN A 102 8.45 -11.34 15.57
N GLU A 103 9.61 -11.94 15.85
CA GLU A 103 10.20 -11.96 17.18
C GLU A 103 11.53 -11.22 17.24
N LEU A 104 12.53 -11.62 16.44
CA LEU A 104 13.88 -11.06 16.56
C LEU A 104 13.95 -9.59 16.12
N LEU A 105 13.44 -9.30 14.91
CA LEU A 105 13.44 -7.93 14.36
C LEU A 105 12.60 -6.99 15.24
N LYS A 106 11.41 -7.41 15.65
CA LYS A 106 10.56 -6.59 16.53
C LYS A 106 11.21 -6.34 17.88
N SER A 107 11.79 -7.36 18.49
CA SER A 107 12.50 -7.19 19.77
C SER A 107 13.69 -6.23 19.64
N TYR A 108 14.39 -6.26 18.50
CA TYR A 108 15.47 -5.31 18.22
C TYR A 108 14.94 -3.87 18.10
N LEU A 109 13.89 -3.66 17.30
CA LEU A 109 13.26 -2.34 17.12
C LEU A 109 12.71 -1.78 18.42
N GLU A 110 12.11 -2.60 19.28
CA GLU A 110 11.61 -2.19 20.60
C GLU A 110 12.74 -1.78 21.54
N GLN A 111 13.86 -2.51 21.51
CA GLN A 111 15.00 -2.29 22.42
C GLN A 111 15.84 -1.08 22.03
N TYR A 112 16.16 -0.93 20.73
CA TYR A 112 17.09 0.09 20.26
C TYR A 112 16.40 1.31 19.64
N ARG A 113 15.14 1.19 19.22
CA ARG A 113 14.32 2.25 18.60
C ARG A 113 15.05 3.03 17.49
N PRO A 114 15.71 2.33 16.55
CA PRO A 114 16.38 3.01 15.45
C PRO A 114 15.36 3.70 14.56
N ASP A 115 15.77 4.76 13.87
CA ASP A 115 14.95 5.48 12.87
C ASP A 115 15.01 4.73 11.53
N TRP A 116 14.44 3.52 11.51
CA TRP A 116 14.41 2.66 10.32
C TRP A 116 13.02 2.62 9.69
N ASP A 117 12.98 2.65 8.37
CA ASP A 117 11.75 2.44 7.62
C ASP A 117 11.58 0.96 7.26
N VAL A 118 11.04 0.19 8.21
CA VAL A 118 10.75 -1.24 8.02
C VAL A 118 9.31 -1.43 7.59
N VAL A 119 9.12 -2.07 6.43
CA VAL A 119 7.82 -2.38 5.86
C VAL A 119 7.41 -3.80 6.25
N TYR A 120 6.18 -3.94 6.70
CA TYR A 120 5.51 -5.22 6.91
C TYR A 120 4.30 -5.31 5.98
N ASP A 121 3.93 -6.52 5.59
CA ASP A 121 2.70 -6.73 4.82
C ASP A 121 1.49 -6.21 5.59
N ALA A 122 0.66 -5.38 4.96
CA ALA A 122 -0.53 -4.82 5.55
C ALA A 122 -1.54 -5.93 5.88
N ARG A 123 -2.04 -5.94 7.13
CA ARG A 123 -3.02 -6.93 7.62
C ARG A 123 -4.37 -6.30 7.96
N GLY A 124 -4.80 -5.33 7.22
CA GLY A 124 -6.05 -4.61 7.45
C GLY A 124 -5.94 -3.18 6.98
N HIS A 125 -6.99 -2.43 7.14
CA HIS A 125 -7.03 -1.02 6.76
C HIS A 125 -7.92 -0.22 7.69
N ILE A 126 -7.71 1.10 7.73
CA ILE A 126 -8.58 2.07 8.37
C ILE A 126 -9.25 2.92 7.29
N ALA A 127 -10.56 3.11 7.40
CA ALA A 127 -11.33 4.00 6.53
C ALA A 127 -11.90 5.15 7.37
N GLU A 128 -11.66 6.38 6.94
CA GLU A 128 -12.23 7.55 7.60
C GLU A 128 -13.70 7.75 7.22
N PRO A 129 -14.55 8.22 8.16
CA PRO A 129 -15.92 8.62 7.85
C PRO A 129 -15.96 9.91 7.02
N HIS A 130 -17.11 10.21 6.43
CA HIS A 130 -17.44 11.45 5.70
C HIS A 130 -16.58 11.75 4.45
N ARG A 131 -15.75 10.83 3.99
CA ARG A 131 -15.00 10.96 2.75
C ARG A 131 -15.78 10.37 1.58
N LYS A 132 -16.70 11.14 1.02
CA LYS A 132 -17.53 10.76 -0.15
C LYS A 132 -17.16 11.61 -1.37
N GLY A 133 -17.34 11.07 -2.58
CA GLY A 133 -17.14 11.81 -3.82
C GLY A 133 -15.70 11.87 -4.33
N ARG A 134 -15.28 13.03 -4.86
CA ARG A 134 -13.96 13.24 -5.48
C ARG A 134 -12.79 13.13 -4.49
N ASP A 135 -13.06 13.39 -3.21
CA ASP A 135 -12.05 13.37 -2.14
C ASP A 135 -12.01 12.04 -1.38
N ARG A 136 -12.68 11.00 -1.92
CA ARG A 136 -12.64 9.66 -1.35
C ARG A 136 -11.23 9.11 -1.45
N GLN A 137 -10.48 9.24 -0.37
CA GLN A 137 -9.20 8.55 -0.25
C GLN A 137 -9.43 7.05 -0.04
N PRO A 138 -8.61 6.19 -0.63
CA PRO A 138 -8.67 4.77 -0.35
C PRO A 138 -8.42 4.51 1.14
N PRO A 139 -8.91 3.38 1.68
CA PRO A 139 -8.56 2.97 3.02
C PRO A 139 -7.03 2.86 3.18
N ILE A 140 -6.53 3.30 4.33
CA ILE A 140 -5.10 3.29 4.66
C ILE A 140 -4.73 1.91 5.17
N GLY A 141 -3.73 1.28 4.58
CA GLY A 141 -3.23 -0.02 5.03
C GLY A 141 -2.62 0.05 6.44
N LEU A 142 -3.00 -0.89 7.33
CA LEU A 142 -2.49 -0.98 8.69
C LEU A 142 -1.15 -1.74 8.72
N GLY A 143 -0.16 -1.20 8.03
CA GLY A 143 1.20 -1.73 7.99
C GLY A 143 2.14 -0.77 7.26
N GLY A 144 3.34 -0.55 7.80
CA GLY A 144 4.37 0.25 7.14
C GLY A 144 4.26 1.77 7.28
N ALA A 145 4.81 2.49 6.31
CA ALA A 145 4.99 3.94 6.32
C ALA A 145 3.67 4.74 6.33
N GLU A 146 2.63 4.24 5.65
CA GLU A 146 1.33 4.90 5.55
C GLU A 146 0.69 5.16 6.91
N VAL A 147 0.74 4.18 7.83
CA VAL A 147 0.20 4.33 9.19
C VAL A 147 0.94 5.40 9.97
N ARG A 148 2.28 5.47 9.84
CA ARG A 148 3.08 6.50 10.52
C ARG A 148 2.79 7.88 9.97
N ALA A 149 2.71 8.01 8.65
CA ALA A 149 2.35 9.27 7.99
C ALA A 149 0.92 9.71 8.36
N TYR A 150 -0.01 8.76 8.46
CA TYR A 150 -1.36 9.04 8.90
C TYR A 150 -1.40 9.48 10.38
N ALA A 151 -0.72 8.76 11.27
CA ALA A 151 -0.63 9.10 12.69
C ALA A 151 0.00 10.49 12.89
N GLY A 152 1.01 10.86 12.11
CA GLY A 152 1.63 12.18 12.15
C GLY A 152 0.68 13.34 11.80
N ARG A 153 -0.39 13.08 11.06
CA ARG A 153 -1.41 14.10 10.73
C ARG A 153 -2.33 14.43 11.90
N PHE A 154 -2.41 13.58 12.93
CA PHE A 154 -3.23 13.83 14.12
C PHE A 154 -2.63 14.87 15.07
N THR A 155 -1.41 15.32 14.85
CA THR A 155 -0.72 16.29 15.73
C THR A 155 -1.00 17.75 15.42
N GLY A 156 -1.80 18.06 14.41
CA GLY A 156 -2.10 19.43 13.97
C GLY A 156 -3.59 19.66 13.76
N GLU A 157 -4.29 20.13 14.78
CA GLU A 157 -5.72 20.46 14.71
C GLU A 157 -5.93 21.97 14.50
N THR A 158 -5.62 22.47 13.31
CA THR A 158 -6.00 23.83 12.96
C THR A 158 -6.86 23.83 11.70
N VAL A 159 -8.03 24.46 11.80
CA VAL A 159 -8.85 24.81 10.61
C VAL A 159 -8.29 26.14 10.10
N PRO A 160 -7.69 26.18 8.92
CA PRO A 160 -7.18 27.42 8.36
C PRO A 160 -8.35 28.39 8.09
N GLU A 161 -8.30 29.60 8.63
CA GLU A 161 -9.34 30.61 8.43
C GLU A 161 -9.42 31.09 6.98
N THR A 162 -8.29 31.13 6.29
CA THR A 162 -8.22 31.48 4.88
C THR A 162 -8.08 30.21 4.03
N PRO A 163 -9.00 29.95 3.08
CA PRO A 163 -8.88 28.82 2.21
C PRO A 163 -7.62 28.97 1.37
N ILE A 164 -6.75 27.94 1.41
CA ILE A 164 -5.65 27.85 0.44
C ILE A 164 -6.27 27.43 -0.88
N LEU A 165 -6.54 28.42 -1.74
CA LEU A 165 -6.97 28.16 -3.11
C LEU A 165 -5.78 27.54 -3.84
N ARG A 166 -5.75 26.21 -3.87
CA ARG A 166 -4.82 25.49 -4.75
C ARG A 166 -5.59 25.20 -6.01
N SER A 167 -5.06 25.65 -7.15
CA SER A 167 -5.47 25.06 -8.41
C SER A 167 -5.49 23.57 -8.28
N PRO A 168 -6.63 22.91 -8.52
CA PRO A 168 -6.60 21.48 -8.60
C PRO A 168 -5.59 21.14 -9.68
N ARG A 169 -4.57 20.34 -9.35
CA ARG A 169 -3.74 19.68 -10.35
C ARG A 169 -4.66 18.75 -11.11
N LEU A 170 -5.31 19.31 -12.11
CA LEU A 170 -6.33 18.62 -12.87
C LEU A 170 -5.61 17.66 -13.78
N LEU A 171 -5.91 16.41 -13.58
CA LEU A 171 -5.63 15.43 -14.60
C LEU A 171 -6.17 15.97 -15.93
N THR A 172 -5.33 16.02 -16.92
CA THR A 172 -5.65 16.60 -18.22
C THR A 172 -6.71 15.80 -18.97
N THR A 173 -7.00 14.58 -18.52
CA THR A 173 -7.93 13.67 -19.14
C THR A 173 -9.05 13.26 -18.18
N VAL A 174 -10.23 13.02 -18.73
CA VAL A 174 -11.32 12.35 -18.05
C VAL A 174 -11.11 10.83 -18.20
N GLY A 175 -11.01 10.12 -17.07
CA GLY A 175 -10.70 8.69 -17.08
C GLY A 175 -9.19 8.37 -17.18
N PRO A 176 -8.81 7.09 -17.03
CA PRO A 176 -7.40 6.68 -16.89
C PRO A 176 -6.65 6.48 -18.21
N ARG A 177 -7.33 6.34 -19.34
CA ARG A 177 -6.78 5.80 -20.61
C ARG A 177 -5.53 6.52 -21.18
N LEU A 178 -5.33 7.79 -20.86
CA LEU A 178 -4.15 8.54 -21.29
C LEU A 178 -3.22 8.90 -20.13
N ARG A 179 -3.40 8.28 -18.96
CA ARG A 179 -2.56 8.56 -17.77
C ARG A 179 -1.44 7.56 -17.59
N PHE A 180 -1.67 6.33 -18.05
CA PHE A 180 -0.68 5.27 -18.01
C PHE A 180 -0.80 4.39 -19.24
N GLY A 181 0.33 3.78 -19.65
CA GLY A 181 0.43 2.96 -20.84
C GLY A 181 0.38 1.45 -20.59
N GLY A 182 0.42 1.03 -19.33
CA GLY A 182 0.39 -0.37 -18.94
C GLY A 182 0.18 -0.52 -17.44
N VAL A 183 0.13 -1.76 -16.98
CA VAL A 183 -0.02 -2.12 -15.56
C VAL A 183 1.19 -2.92 -15.12
N LEU A 184 1.85 -2.50 -14.06
CA LEU A 184 2.82 -3.29 -13.34
C LEU A 184 2.08 -4.12 -12.30
N PHE A 185 2.02 -5.43 -12.53
CA PHE A 185 1.46 -6.38 -11.57
C PHE A 185 2.56 -6.98 -10.70
N ILE A 186 2.42 -6.91 -9.39
CA ILE A 186 3.35 -7.53 -8.45
C ILE A 186 2.58 -8.41 -7.46
N GLU A 187 3.07 -9.63 -7.23
CA GLU A 187 2.42 -10.58 -6.34
C GLU A 187 2.32 -10.10 -4.90
N LYS A 188 3.31 -9.32 -4.46
CA LYS A 188 3.48 -8.95 -3.03
C LYS A 188 3.26 -7.45 -2.79
N GLU A 189 2.24 -7.09 -2.00
CA GLU A 189 1.98 -5.71 -1.57
C GLU A 189 3.16 -5.06 -0.80
N GLY A 190 4.03 -5.86 -0.20
CA GLY A 190 5.18 -5.36 0.57
C GLY A 190 6.22 -4.59 -0.27
N PHE A 191 6.10 -4.60 -1.60
CA PHE A 191 6.94 -3.82 -2.51
C PHE A 191 6.36 -2.44 -2.84
N ASP A 192 5.08 -2.19 -2.58
CA ASP A 192 4.44 -0.91 -2.90
C ASP A 192 5.21 0.31 -2.35
N PRO A 193 5.68 0.34 -1.07
CA PRO A 193 6.47 1.46 -0.58
C PRO A 193 7.82 1.64 -1.27
N ILE A 194 8.43 0.56 -1.75
CA ILE A 194 9.70 0.61 -2.50
C ILE A 194 9.45 1.20 -3.89
N LEU A 195 8.39 0.74 -4.57
CA LEU A 195 7.96 1.25 -5.87
C LEU A 195 7.60 2.73 -5.81
N GLU A 196 6.90 3.15 -4.74
CA GLU A 196 6.57 4.55 -4.47
C GLU A 196 7.81 5.40 -4.23
N ALA A 197 8.72 4.95 -3.35
CA ALA A 197 9.96 5.66 -3.04
C ALA A 197 10.89 5.80 -4.27
N ALA A 198 10.90 4.81 -5.17
CA ALA A 198 11.61 4.84 -6.43
C ALA A 198 10.88 5.63 -7.54
N GLY A 199 9.60 6.00 -7.33
CA GLY A 199 8.78 6.72 -8.29
C GLY A 199 8.48 5.93 -9.57
N ILE A 200 8.43 4.60 -9.51
CA ILE A 200 8.28 3.73 -10.69
C ILE A 200 7.00 4.05 -11.46
N ALA A 201 5.86 4.18 -10.76
CA ALA A 201 4.59 4.50 -11.40
C ALA A 201 4.65 5.80 -12.21
N ASP A 202 5.20 6.86 -11.61
CA ASP A 202 5.28 8.17 -12.24
C ASP A 202 6.37 8.25 -13.33
N ARG A 203 7.47 7.51 -13.18
CA ARG A 203 8.58 7.53 -14.14
C ARG A 203 8.28 6.78 -15.44
N TYR A 204 7.49 5.73 -15.36
CA TYR A 204 7.15 4.87 -16.50
C TYR A 204 5.68 5.01 -16.95
N ASP A 205 4.89 5.86 -16.30
CA ASP A 205 3.43 5.96 -16.52
C ASP A 205 2.76 4.57 -16.47
N LEU A 206 2.98 3.84 -15.37
CA LEU A 206 2.39 2.54 -15.10
C LEU A 206 1.41 2.61 -13.93
N ALA A 207 0.25 1.98 -14.08
CA ALA A 207 -0.58 1.68 -12.92
C ALA A 207 0.03 0.50 -12.15
N ILE A 208 0.06 0.57 -10.82
CA ILE A 208 0.55 -0.54 -9.99
C ILE A 208 -0.64 -1.33 -9.48
N ALA A 209 -0.60 -2.65 -9.67
CA ALA A 209 -1.57 -3.60 -9.15
C ALA A 209 -0.85 -4.66 -8.34
N SER A 210 -1.28 -4.87 -7.10
CA SER A 210 -0.76 -5.92 -6.23
C SER A 210 -1.87 -6.82 -5.71
N THR A 211 -1.54 -8.09 -5.44
CA THR A 211 -2.44 -9.06 -4.83
C THR A 211 -1.73 -9.81 -3.71
N LYS A 212 -2.50 -10.42 -2.81
CA LYS A 212 -1.95 -11.30 -1.76
C LYS A 212 -1.97 -12.76 -2.23
N GLY A 213 -1.20 -13.09 -3.26
CA GLY A 213 -1.16 -14.42 -3.87
C GLY A 213 -1.93 -14.48 -5.20
N MET A 214 -2.60 -15.62 -5.46
CA MET A 214 -3.30 -15.84 -6.74
C MET A 214 -4.30 -14.73 -7.07
N PRO A 215 -4.29 -14.18 -8.30
CA PRO A 215 -5.26 -13.18 -8.72
C PRO A 215 -6.68 -13.74 -8.70
N VAL A 216 -7.61 -12.93 -8.20
CA VAL A 216 -9.05 -13.25 -8.26
C VAL A 216 -9.64 -12.88 -9.61
N SER A 217 -10.75 -13.52 -9.99
CA SER A 217 -11.41 -13.29 -11.30
C SER A 217 -11.63 -11.81 -11.60
N ALA A 218 -12.01 -11.01 -10.58
CA ALA A 218 -12.23 -9.58 -10.75
C ALA A 218 -10.97 -8.80 -11.18
N VAL A 219 -9.78 -9.23 -10.76
CA VAL A 219 -8.51 -8.63 -11.18
C VAL A 219 -8.20 -9.01 -12.62
N CYS A 220 -8.37 -10.29 -12.98
CA CYS A 220 -8.18 -10.75 -14.37
C CYS A 220 -9.14 -10.02 -15.32
N ASP A 221 -10.41 -9.90 -14.94
CA ASP A 221 -11.43 -9.18 -15.71
C ASP A 221 -11.06 -7.70 -15.90
N LEU A 222 -10.63 -7.03 -14.81
CA LEU A 222 -10.20 -5.63 -14.87
C LEU A 222 -9.02 -5.43 -15.82
N LEU A 223 -7.98 -6.28 -15.72
CA LEU A 223 -6.79 -6.19 -16.56
C LEU A 223 -7.11 -6.49 -18.03
N GLY A 224 -7.96 -7.48 -18.29
CA GLY A 224 -8.45 -7.77 -19.63
C GLY A 224 -9.28 -6.62 -20.22
N ASP A 225 -10.18 -6.01 -19.44
CA ASP A 225 -11.00 -4.88 -19.88
C ASP A 225 -10.17 -3.61 -20.17
N MET A 226 -9.06 -3.43 -19.49
CA MET A 226 -8.17 -2.30 -19.74
C MET A 226 -7.56 -2.35 -21.14
N GLY A 227 -7.31 -3.57 -21.68
CA GLY A 227 -6.70 -3.77 -23.00
C GLY A 227 -5.32 -3.13 -23.11
N MET A 228 -4.57 -3.13 -22.03
CA MET A 228 -3.21 -2.59 -21.90
C MET A 228 -2.25 -3.72 -21.53
N PRO A 229 -0.94 -3.61 -21.88
CA PRO A 229 0.05 -4.60 -21.47
C PRO A 229 0.16 -4.66 -19.94
N VAL A 230 0.28 -5.88 -19.41
CA VAL A 230 0.47 -6.16 -18.00
C VAL A 230 1.87 -6.73 -17.79
N TYR A 231 2.72 -5.98 -17.11
CA TYR A 231 4.09 -6.37 -16.78
C TYR A 231 4.08 -7.10 -15.45
N ALA A 232 4.20 -8.43 -15.48
CA ALA A 232 4.08 -9.25 -14.27
C ALA A 232 5.42 -9.49 -13.61
N VAL A 233 5.49 -9.16 -12.32
CA VAL A 233 6.64 -9.38 -11.43
C VAL A 233 6.25 -10.43 -10.38
N ARG A 234 7.05 -11.49 -10.26
CA ARG A 234 6.76 -12.65 -9.43
C ARG A 234 8.01 -13.29 -8.85
N ASP A 235 7.84 -14.10 -7.84
CA ASP A 235 8.90 -14.98 -7.33
C ASP A 235 9.31 -16.04 -8.36
N PHE A 236 10.52 -16.54 -8.26
CA PHE A 236 10.97 -17.71 -9.02
C PHE A 236 10.55 -18.98 -8.27
N ASP A 237 9.29 -19.31 -8.38
CA ASP A 237 8.69 -20.50 -7.79
C ASP A 237 7.47 -20.98 -8.59
N LYS A 238 6.96 -22.15 -8.25
CA LYS A 238 5.79 -22.74 -8.92
C LYS A 238 4.54 -21.84 -8.82
N ALA A 239 4.36 -21.13 -7.69
CA ALA A 239 3.21 -20.26 -7.49
C ALA A 239 3.30 -19.03 -8.42
N GLY A 240 4.47 -18.41 -8.54
CA GLY A 240 4.71 -17.29 -9.43
C GLY A 240 4.39 -17.60 -10.89
N PHE A 241 4.84 -18.76 -11.40
CA PHE A 241 4.47 -19.21 -12.76
C PHE A 241 2.94 -19.41 -12.90
N SER A 242 2.29 -19.96 -11.87
CA SER A 242 0.83 -20.15 -11.90
C SER A 242 0.07 -18.81 -11.86
N ILE A 243 0.60 -17.80 -11.21
CA ILE A 243 0.02 -16.44 -11.17
C ILE A 243 0.04 -15.81 -12.55
N VAL A 244 1.17 -15.83 -13.25
CA VAL A 244 1.27 -15.32 -14.63
C VAL A 244 0.31 -16.04 -15.55
N ALA A 245 0.29 -17.36 -15.51
CA ALA A 245 -0.63 -18.16 -16.31
C ALA A 245 -2.11 -17.87 -16.01
N ALA A 246 -2.45 -17.56 -14.74
CA ALA A 246 -3.79 -17.17 -14.36
C ALA A 246 -4.18 -15.77 -14.88
N LEU A 247 -3.24 -14.85 -14.96
CA LEU A 247 -3.45 -13.53 -15.57
C LEU A 247 -3.65 -13.65 -17.08
N GLU A 248 -2.85 -14.48 -17.76
CA GLU A 248 -2.92 -14.71 -19.20
C GLU A 248 -4.20 -15.43 -19.63
N ARG A 249 -4.60 -16.49 -18.93
CA ARG A 249 -5.73 -17.35 -19.31
C ARG A 249 -7.04 -16.93 -18.66
N GLY A 250 -7.00 -16.06 -17.67
CA GLY A 250 -8.10 -15.80 -16.75
C GLY A 250 -8.26 -16.91 -15.72
N THR A 251 -9.03 -16.65 -14.68
CA THR A 251 -9.39 -17.62 -13.65
C THR A 251 -10.80 -18.18 -13.87
N ARG A 252 -11.15 -19.26 -13.17
CA ARG A 252 -12.50 -19.84 -13.22
C ARG A 252 -13.54 -18.79 -12.82
N GLY A 253 -14.44 -18.44 -13.75
CA GLY A 253 -15.44 -17.38 -13.56
C GLY A 253 -15.05 -16.00 -14.14
N SER A 254 -13.86 -15.87 -14.71
CA SER A 254 -13.47 -14.71 -15.54
C SER A 254 -14.38 -14.62 -16.77
N ARG A 255 -14.88 -13.43 -17.07
CA ARG A 255 -15.87 -13.21 -18.15
C ARG A 255 -15.25 -12.60 -19.40
N ASN A 256 -14.05 -12.03 -19.28
CA ASN A 256 -13.46 -11.15 -20.28
C ASN A 256 -12.28 -11.78 -21.00
N ALA A 257 -11.80 -11.06 -22.02
CA ALA A 257 -10.62 -11.45 -22.79
C ALA A 257 -9.39 -11.59 -21.89
N PRO A 258 -8.47 -12.51 -22.22
CA PRO A 258 -7.20 -12.62 -21.52
C PRO A 258 -6.43 -11.30 -21.52
N ALA A 259 -5.71 -11.00 -20.45
CA ALA A 259 -4.80 -9.86 -20.41
C ALA A 259 -3.56 -10.13 -21.30
N ASP A 260 -3.02 -9.09 -21.91
CA ASP A 260 -1.73 -9.13 -22.60
C ASP A 260 -0.61 -9.06 -21.56
N VAL A 261 -0.12 -10.23 -21.11
CA VAL A 261 0.82 -10.33 -20.00
C VAL A 261 2.25 -10.50 -20.51
N ILE A 262 3.15 -9.69 -20.00
CA ILE A 262 4.59 -9.77 -20.20
C ILE A 262 5.22 -10.20 -18.89
N ASP A 263 5.70 -11.44 -18.80
CA ASP A 263 6.38 -11.99 -17.62
C ASP A 263 7.79 -11.40 -17.49
N LEU A 264 7.98 -10.44 -16.59
CA LEU A 264 9.28 -9.84 -16.32
C LEU A 264 10.19 -10.73 -15.48
N GLY A 265 9.63 -11.69 -14.78
CA GLY A 265 10.39 -12.59 -13.92
C GLY A 265 10.03 -12.42 -12.43
N LEU A 266 10.79 -13.09 -11.56
CA LEU A 266 12.16 -13.60 -11.75
C LEU A 266 12.22 -14.78 -12.74
N ARG A 267 13.19 -14.73 -13.62
CA ARG A 267 13.56 -15.82 -14.54
C ARG A 267 14.91 -16.42 -14.11
N LEU A 268 15.32 -17.53 -14.73
CA LEU A 268 16.59 -18.20 -14.39
C LEU A 268 17.80 -17.25 -14.48
N GLU A 269 17.81 -16.34 -15.42
CA GLU A 269 18.87 -15.35 -15.64
C GLU A 269 18.99 -14.32 -14.50
N ASP A 270 17.90 -14.11 -13.75
CA ASP A 270 17.80 -13.09 -12.70
C ASP A 270 18.26 -13.59 -11.33
N ILE A 271 18.27 -14.91 -11.11
CA ILE A 271 18.49 -15.51 -9.78
C ILE A 271 19.96 -15.75 -9.44
N GLY A 272 20.87 -15.39 -10.33
CA GLY A 272 22.32 -15.54 -10.11
C GLY A 272 22.78 -14.73 -8.88
N GLY A 273 23.33 -15.41 -7.89
CA GLY A 273 23.82 -14.77 -6.65
C GLY A 273 22.74 -14.42 -5.61
N LEU A 274 21.48 -14.71 -5.89
CA LEU A 274 20.39 -14.58 -4.91
C LEU A 274 20.31 -15.84 -4.03
N GLU A 275 19.83 -15.65 -2.81
CA GLU A 275 19.65 -16.75 -1.86
C GLU A 275 18.50 -17.63 -2.29
N ARG A 276 18.75 -18.96 -2.28
CA ARG A 276 17.78 -19.98 -2.66
C ARG A 276 17.21 -20.67 -1.43
N GLU A 277 15.93 -20.97 -1.45
CA GLU A 277 15.26 -21.74 -0.42
C GLU A 277 14.84 -23.11 -0.96
N VAL A 278 15.04 -24.16 -0.15
CA VAL A 278 14.58 -25.51 -0.48
C VAL A 278 13.06 -25.58 -0.27
N VAL A 279 12.33 -26.09 -1.25
CA VAL A 279 10.89 -26.34 -1.19
C VAL A 279 10.56 -27.81 -1.35
N TYR A 280 9.44 -28.25 -0.70
CA TYR A 280 8.98 -29.62 -0.76
C TYR A 280 7.56 -29.67 -1.36
N TYR A 281 7.41 -30.39 -2.47
CA TYR A 281 6.14 -30.60 -3.14
C TYR A 281 5.52 -31.93 -2.69
N ARG A 282 4.40 -31.84 -1.98
CA ARG A 282 3.69 -33.03 -1.45
C ARG A 282 2.81 -33.75 -2.47
N GLN A 283 2.70 -33.21 -3.68
CA GLN A 283 1.89 -33.80 -4.76
C GLN A 283 2.51 -35.10 -5.30
N LYS A 284 1.66 -36.03 -5.77
CA LYS A 284 2.12 -37.31 -6.34
C LYS A 284 2.66 -37.14 -7.76
N GLU A 285 2.02 -36.27 -8.53
CA GLU A 285 2.45 -35.96 -9.91
C GLU A 285 3.70 -35.10 -9.92
N TRP A 286 4.49 -35.26 -10.97
CA TRP A 286 5.69 -34.46 -11.15
C TRP A 286 5.33 -32.96 -11.29
N PRO A 287 5.86 -32.08 -10.44
CA PRO A 287 5.55 -30.65 -10.47
C PRO A 287 5.92 -29.96 -11.77
N GLY A 288 6.88 -30.51 -12.52
CA GLY A 288 7.36 -29.97 -13.80
C GLY A 288 6.29 -29.89 -14.87
N PHE A 289 5.29 -30.79 -14.89
CA PHE A 289 4.19 -30.70 -15.85
C PHE A 289 3.42 -29.37 -15.72
N ASN A 290 3.07 -28.99 -14.51
CA ASN A 290 2.39 -27.73 -14.25
C ASN A 290 3.27 -26.51 -14.55
N LEU A 291 4.57 -26.60 -14.23
CA LEU A 291 5.53 -25.55 -14.54
C LEU A 291 5.68 -25.36 -16.05
N GLN A 292 5.83 -26.42 -16.80
CA GLN A 292 5.92 -26.40 -18.27
C GLN A 292 4.64 -25.81 -18.89
N GLU A 293 3.47 -26.23 -18.43
CA GLU A 293 2.18 -25.69 -18.87
C GLU A 293 2.06 -24.18 -18.59
N ASN A 294 2.69 -23.70 -17.54
CA ASN A 294 2.69 -22.30 -17.10
C ASN A 294 3.91 -21.49 -17.61
N GLY A 295 4.64 -21.99 -18.62
CA GLY A 295 5.66 -21.23 -19.34
C GLY A 295 7.06 -21.27 -18.74
N ALA A 296 7.36 -22.21 -17.83
CA ALA A 296 8.72 -22.44 -17.37
C ALA A 296 9.53 -23.19 -18.43
N THR A 297 10.80 -22.81 -18.63
CA THR A 297 11.74 -23.53 -19.49
C THR A 297 12.24 -24.83 -18.84
N GLU A 298 12.85 -25.72 -19.62
CA GLU A 298 13.38 -26.98 -19.10
C GLU A 298 14.48 -26.72 -18.05
N GLU A 299 15.33 -25.72 -18.27
CA GLU A 299 16.39 -25.32 -17.34
C GLU A 299 15.81 -24.74 -16.04
N GLU A 300 14.75 -23.96 -16.12
CA GLU A 300 14.05 -23.44 -14.95
C GLU A 300 13.41 -24.57 -14.12
N ILE A 301 12.81 -25.55 -14.81
CA ILE A 301 12.20 -26.70 -14.16
C ILE A 301 13.26 -27.55 -13.44
N GLN A 302 14.47 -27.72 -14.01
CA GLN A 302 15.56 -28.45 -13.36
C GLN A 302 16.01 -27.81 -12.03
N VAL A 303 15.90 -26.50 -11.87
CA VAL A 303 16.18 -25.80 -10.62
C VAL A 303 14.98 -25.90 -9.66
N LEU A 304 13.78 -25.68 -10.18
CA LEU A 304 12.57 -25.65 -9.38
C LEU A 304 12.13 -27.02 -8.87
N VAL A 305 12.51 -28.11 -9.58
CA VAL A 305 12.10 -29.48 -9.24
C VAL A 305 13.28 -30.42 -9.42
N HIS A 306 13.81 -30.91 -8.34
CA HIS A 306 14.83 -31.96 -8.35
C HIS A 306 14.21 -33.35 -8.51
N GLU A 307 15.05 -34.36 -8.75
CA GLU A 307 14.61 -35.74 -8.79
C GLU A 307 13.94 -36.16 -7.49
N GLY A 308 12.73 -36.69 -7.59
CA GLY A 308 11.93 -37.09 -6.45
C GLY A 308 12.54 -38.29 -5.70
N ARG A 309 12.41 -38.29 -4.40
CA ARG A 309 12.71 -39.45 -3.59
C ARG A 309 11.51 -40.41 -3.57
N PRO A 310 11.69 -41.70 -3.83
CA PRO A 310 10.60 -42.65 -3.77
C PRO A 310 9.79 -42.50 -2.46
N TYR A 311 8.46 -42.35 -2.57
CA TYR A 311 7.50 -42.22 -1.46
C TYR A 311 7.54 -40.92 -0.62
N ARG A 312 8.36 -39.89 -0.96
CA ARG A 312 8.45 -38.66 -0.17
C ARG A 312 8.03 -37.38 -0.90
N GLY A 313 7.59 -37.47 -2.15
CA GLY A 313 7.27 -36.30 -2.98
C GLY A 313 8.52 -35.77 -3.69
N TRP A 314 8.49 -34.51 -4.07
CA TRP A 314 9.53 -33.84 -4.85
C TRP A 314 10.14 -32.72 -4.02
N ASP A 315 11.41 -32.47 -4.16
CA ASP A 315 12.09 -31.28 -3.64
C ASP A 315 12.58 -30.41 -4.80
N GLY A 316 12.98 -29.19 -4.50
CA GLY A 316 13.46 -28.22 -5.45
C GLY A 316 13.94 -26.96 -4.75
N GLU A 317 14.31 -25.96 -5.54
CA GLU A 317 14.73 -24.67 -5.03
C GLU A 317 13.79 -23.57 -5.52
N ARG A 318 13.63 -22.51 -4.74
CA ARG A 318 12.93 -21.30 -5.13
C ARG A 318 13.75 -20.07 -4.78
N VAL A 319 13.45 -18.95 -5.42
CA VAL A 319 14.00 -17.64 -5.07
C VAL A 319 12.85 -16.65 -4.95
N GLU A 320 12.78 -15.98 -3.83
CA GLU A 320 11.82 -14.91 -3.63
C GLU A 320 12.38 -13.55 -4.08
N LEU A 321 11.52 -12.64 -4.57
CA LEU A 321 11.87 -11.24 -4.84
C LEU A 321 12.55 -10.56 -3.64
N ASN A 322 12.16 -10.95 -2.43
CA ASN A 322 12.74 -10.46 -1.18
C ASN A 322 14.21 -10.87 -0.95
N ALA A 323 14.78 -11.77 -1.77
CA ALA A 323 16.20 -12.09 -1.74
C ALA A 323 17.06 -10.94 -2.33
N MET A 324 16.44 -10.03 -3.10
CA MET A 324 17.06 -8.78 -3.52
C MET A 324 16.99 -7.73 -2.42
N THR A 325 17.99 -6.88 -2.32
CA THR A 325 17.89 -5.62 -1.57
C THR A 325 16.98 -4.64 -2.32
N SER A 326 16.49 -3.58 -1.67
CA SER A 326 15.57 -2.64 -2.33
C SER A 326 16.16 -1.98 -3.57
N ASP A 327 17.44 -1.59 -3.53
CA ASP A 327 18.12 -1.00 -4.69
C ASP A 327 18.43 -2.01 -5.79
N GLN A 328 18.74 -3.26 -5.46
CA GLN A 328 18.86 -4.35 -6.46
C GLN A 328 17.53 -4.59 -7.16
N PHE A 329 16.43 -4.65 -6.42
CA PHE A 329 15.08 -4.83 -6.97
C PHE A 329 14.71 -3.67 -7.91
N VAL A 330 14.93 -2.42 -7.49
CA VAL A 330 14.63 -1.25 -8.32
C VAL A 330 15.46 -1.27 -9.60
N ALA A 331 16.77 -1.48 -9.52
CA ALA A 331 17.65 -1.51 -10.68
C ALA A 331 17.30 -2.66 -11.65
N TRP A 332 16.97 -3.84 -11.11
CA TRP A 332 16.50 -4.98 -11.89
C TRP A 332 15.20 -4.67 -12.63
N LEU A 333 14.21 -4.11 -11.90
CA LEU A 333 12.92 -3.77 -12.47
C LEU A 333 13.03 -2.72 -13.59
N GLU A 334 13.81 -1.66 -13.35
CA GLU A 334 14.07 -0.63 -14.37
C GLU A 334 14.71 -1.23 -15.62
N SER A 335 15.71 -2.08 -15.46
CA SER A 335 16.35 -2.78 -16.57
C SER A 335 15.37 -3.64 -17.37
N LYS A 336 14.42 -4.33 -16.71
CA LYS A 336 13.38 -5.11 -17.38
C LYS A 336 12.38 -4.21 -18.11
N LEU A 337 11.92 -3.13 -17.48
CA LEU A 337 11.00 -2.18 -18.11
C LEU A 337 11.62 -1.51 -19.34
N ASP A 338 12.88 -1.09 -19.25
CA ASP A 338 13.63 -0.50 -20.35
C ASP A 338 13.82 -1.48 -21.52
N LYS A 339 14.16 -2.75 -21.20
CA LYS A 339 14.28 -3.83 -22.20
C LYS A 339 12.99 -4.04 -22.99
N HIS A 340 11.84 -3.87 -22.35
CA HIS A 340 10.53 -3.97 -22.98
C HIS A 340 10.03 -2.64 -23.57
N GLY A 341 10.85 -1.60 -23.60
CA GLY A 341 10.53 -0.31 -24.22
C GLY A 341 9.42 0.48 -23.52
N VAL A 342 9.22 0.22 -22.20
CA VAL A 342 8.23 0.94 -21.41
C VAL A 342 8.67 2.40 -21.26
N SER A 343 7.79 3.32 -21.63
CA SER A 343 8.10 4.75 -21.64
C SER A 343 6.88 5.58 -21.27
N LYS A 344 7.10 6.86 -21.07
CA LYS A 344 6.06 7.86 -20.82
C LYS A 344 4.98 7.86 -21.89
N VAL A 345 3.73 8.02 -21.48
CA VAL A 345 2.60 8.18 -22.39
C VAL A 345 2.61 9.59 -22.98
N ILE A 346 2.76 9.66 -24.29
CA ILE A 346 2.64 10.92 -25.04
C ILE A 346 1.40 10.85 -25.92
N PRO A 347 0.30 11.52 -25.56
CA PRO A 347 -0.92 11.52 -26.34
C PRO A 347 -0.75 12.14 -27.74
N GLY A 348 -1.63 11.80 -28.67
CA GLY A 348 -1.66 12.39 -29.98
C GLY A 348 -1.94 13.90 -29.98
N ARG A 349 -1.61 14.57 -31.08
CA ARG A 349 -1.65 16.05 -31.25
C ARG A 349 -2.97 16.68 -30.83
N GLU A 350 -4.10 16.03 -31.12
CA GLU A 350 -5.43 16.56 -30.77
C GLU A 350 -5.65 16.59 -29.26
N ALA A 351 -5.31 15.49 -28.57
CA ALA A 351 -5.41 15.39 -27.11
C ALA A 351 -4.46 16.39 -26.41
N LEU A 352 -3.23 16.51 -26.90
CA LEU A 352 -2.27 17.50 -26.39
C LEU A 352 -2.80 18.93 -26.58
N GLY A 353 -3.38 19.26 -27.75
CA GLY A 353 -3.96 20.57 -28.00
C GLY A 353 -5.16 20.88 -27.08
N SER A 354 -6.00 19.90 -26.82
CA SER A 354 -7.12 20.05 -25.91
C SER A 354 -6.65 20.20 -24.44
N ALA A 355 -5.65 19.43 -24.05
CA ALA A 355 -5.03 19.52 -22.71
C ALA A 355 -4.38 20.90 -22.50
N TYR A 356 -3.68 21.41 -23.49
CA TYR A 356 -3.06 22.75 -23.42
C TYR A 356 -4.10 23.86 -23.25
N ARG A 357 -5.16 23.86 -24.08
CA ARG A 357 -6.26 24.86 -23.96
C ARG A 357 -6.91 24.81 -22.58
N ARG A 358 -7.16 23.61 -22.06
CA ARG A 358 -7.69 23.43 -20.71
C ARG A 358 -6.76 23.98 -19.64
N ALA A 359 -5.47 23.65 -19.71
CA ALA A 359 -4.46 24.13 -18.76
C ALA A 359 -4.38 25.66 -18.77
N SER A 360 -4.35 26.28 -19.94
CA SER A 360 -4.34 27.74 -20.09
C SER A 360 -5.62 28.39 -19.51
N PHE A 361 -6.79 27.78 -19.73
CA PHE A 361 -8.04 28.26 -19.13
C PHE A 361 -7.99 28.22 -17.60
N LEU A 362 -7.50 27.11 -17.04
CA LEU A 362 -7.41 26.93 -15.59
C LEU A 362 -6.40 27.90 -14.94
N GLN A 363 -5.26 28.16 -15.61
CA GLN A 363 -4.30 29.16 -15.12
C GLN A 363 -4.89 30.57 -15.09
N GLN A 364 -5.71 30.93 -16.10
CA GLN A 364 -6.41 32.21 -16.11
C GLN A 364 -7.47 32.28 -15.01
N LEU A 365 -8.20 31.18 -14.78
CA LEU A 365 -9.19 31.10 -13.71
C LEU A 365 -8.52 31.23 -12.32
N ASP A 366 -7.37 30.62 -12.14
CA ASP A 366 -6.57 30.71 -10.91
C ASP A 366 -6.13 32.13 -10.62
N ALA A 367 -5.60 32.82 -11.63
CA ALA A 367 -5.21 34.21 -11.48
C ALA A 367 -6.38 35.11 -11.09
N ALA A 368 -7.56 34.91 -11.72
CA ALA A 368 -8.77 35.62 -11.36
C ALA A 368 -9.27 35.30 -9.94
N GLN A 369 -9.20 34.04 -9.51
CA GLN A 369 -9.55 33.64 -8.16
C GLN A 369 -8.60 34.25 -7.11
N ALA A 370 -7.30 34.28 -7.37
CA ALA A 370 -6.31 34.90 -6.50
C ALA A 370 -6.60 36.40 -6.31
N GLU A 371 -6.92 37.12 -7.40
CA GLU A 371 -7.30 38.54 -7.36
C GLU A 371 -8.57 38.76 -6.50
N VAL A 372 -9.59 37.93 -6.70
CA VAL A 372 -10.83 38.00 -5.89
C VAL A 372 -10.56 37.66 -4.43
N ALA A 373 -9.72 36.67 -4.14
CA ALA A 373 -9.38 36.27 -2.78
C ALA A 373 -8.66 37.39 -2.00
N GLU A 374 -7.80 38.20 -2.67
CA GLU A 374 -7.17 39.37 -2.06
C GLU A 374 -8.18 40.48 -1.69
N GLN A 375 -9.32 40.54 -2.38
CA GLN A 375 -10.39 41.50 -2.12
C GLN A 375 -11.30 41.06 -0.94
N ILE A 376 -11.33 39.75 -0.64
CA ILE A 376 -12.15 39.20 0.45
C ILE A 376 -11.32 39.15 1.73
N LYS A 377 -11.61 40.05 2.67
CA LYS A 377 -10.98 40.04 4.00
C LYS A 377 -11.78 39.07 4.91
N GLY A 378 -11.16 37.94 5.26
CA GLY A 378 -11.77 36.90 6.10
C GLY A 378 -12.27 37.43 7.45
N ASP A 379 -11.54 38.37 8.07
CA ASP A 379 -11.88 39.00 9.36
C ASP A 379 -13.19 39.84 9.32
N SER A 380 -13.68 40.16 8.11
CA SER A 380 -14.93 40.93 7.95
C SER A 380 -16.21 40.04 7.98
N ILE A 381 -16.04 38.72 8.01
CA ILE A 381 -17.16 37.77 8.00
C ILE A 381 -17.69 37.60 9.42
N ALA A 382 -18.86 38.15 9.70
CA ALA A 382 -19.50 38.03 11.00
C ALA A 382 -19.98 36.59 11.25
N LEU A 383 -19.62 36.02 12.39
CA LEU A 383 -20.11 34.69 12.78
C LEU A 383 -21.58 34.71 13.15
N PRO A 384 -22.39 33.74 12.71
CA PRO A 384 -23.77 33.60 13.07
C PRO A 384 -23.95 33.46 14.60
N ARG A 385 -24.94 34.13 15.16
CA ARG A 385 -25.28 33.93 16.59
C ARG A 385 -25.65 32.47 16.85
N ALA A 386 -25.18 31.94 17.98
CA ALA A 386 -25.40 30.56 18.42
C ALA A 386 -24.99 29.51 17.36
N LEU A 387 -23.83 29.69 16.69
CA LEU A 387 -23.35 28.84 15.62
C LEU A 387 -23.30 27.35 16.03
N ALA A 388 -22.76 27.04 17.18
CA ALA A 388 -22.66 25.66 17.70
C ALA A 388 -24.06 24.99 17.77
N ARG A 389 -25.07 25.68 18.33
CA ARG A 389 -26.43 25.13 18.40
C ARG A 389 -27.07 24.90 17.02
N LYS A 390 -26.75 25.76 16.05
CA LYS A 390 -27.21 25.58 14.66
C LYS A 390 -26.60 24.37 14.00
N VAL A 391 -25.28 24.16 14.21
CA VAL A 391 -24.60 22.98 13.74
C VAL A 391 -25.14 21.72 14.39
N GLU A 392 -25.27 21.69 15.72
CA GLU A 392 -25.82 20.55 16.45
C GLU A 392 -27.23 20.18 15.96
N ARG A 393 -28.06 21.17 15.64
CA ARG A 393 -29.39 20.92 15.08
C ARG A 393 -29.31 20.24 13.73
N LEU A 394 -28.51 20.75 12.81
CA LEU A 394 -28.34 20.16 11.47
C LEU A 394 -27.80 18.72 11.55
N LEU A 395 -26.87 18.46 12.44
CA LEU A 395 -26.32 17.11 12.63
C LEU A 395 -27.36 16.14 13.23
N ARG A 396 -28.30 16.63 14.06
CA ARG A 396 -29.42 15.81 14.55
C ARG A 396 -30.47 15.55 13.46
N GLU A 397 -30.72 16.54 12.62
CA GLU A 397 -31.69 16.42 11.50
C GLU A 397 -31.11 15.54 10.36
N THR A 398 -29.80 15.51 10.19
CA THR A 398 -29.08 14.74 9.17
C THR A 398 -27.86 14.05 9.78
N PRO A 399 -28.04 12.89 10.43
CA PRO A 399 -26.97 12.22 11.18
C PRO A 399 -25.75 11.80 10.34
N GLU A 400 -25.91 11.68 9.03
CA GLU A 400 -24.84 11.31 8.09
C GLU A 400 -23.97 12.49 7.66
N MET A 401 -24.38 13.72 8.01
CA MET A 401 -23.67 14.95 7.66
C MET A 401 -22.47 15.14 8.59
N SER A 402 -21.34 15.60 8.05
CA SER A 402 -20.21 16.05 8.85
C SER A 402 -20.41 17.48 9.34
N TRP A 403 -19.69 17.88 10.39
CA TRP A 403 -19.80 19.23 10.95
C TRP A 403 -19.35 20.33 9.98
N ASP A 404 -18.34 20.08 9.16
CA ASP A 404 -17.85 21.00 8.13
C ASP A 404 -18.87 21.17 6.99
N GLU A 405 -19.59 20.11 6.60
CA GLU A 405 -20.71 20.22 5.67
C GLU A 405 -21.85 21.05 6.27
N ALA A 406 -22.14 20.91 7.55
CA ALA A 406 -23.13 21.74 8.26
C ALA A 406 -22.71 23.21 8.27
N ILE A 407 -21.43 23.52 8.53
CA ILE A 407 -20.88 24.88 8.45
C ILE A 407 -21.02 25.44 7.03
N TRP A 408 -20.66 24.65 6.00
CA TRP A 408 -20.82 25.06 4.61
C TRP A 408 -22.27 25.45 4.26
N ARG A 409 -23.24 24.65 4.68
CA ARG A 409 -24.68 24.96 4.48
C ARG A 409 -25.11 26.23 5.20
N LEU A 410 -24.66 26.45 6.43
CA LEU A 410 -24.94 27.65 7.18
C LEU A 410 -24.33 28.91 6.57
N ALA A 411 -23.11 28.81 6.02
CA ALA A 411 -22.45 29.89 5.34
C ALA A 411 -23.20 30.28 4.03
N ALA A 412 -23.62 29.29 3.24
CA ALA A 412 -24.39 29.51 2.01
C ALA A 412 -25.71 30.23 2.29
N LEU A 413 -26.44 29.85 3.32
CA LEU A 413 -27.72 30.51 3.71
C LEU A 413 -27.53 31.96 4.16
N ASN A 414 -26.39 32.33 4.70
CA ASN A 414 -26.09 33.71 5.09
C ASN A 414 -25.56 34.56 3.91
N GLY A 415 -24.98 33.94 2.89
CA GLY A 415 -24.51 34.62 1.66
C GLY A 415 -25.68 35.15 0.79
N ASP A 416 -26.76 34.41 0.68
CA ASP A 416 -27.95 34.84 -0.09
C ASP A 416 -28.71 36.03 0.54
N GLY A 417 -28.54 36.27 1.85
CA GLY A 417 -29.15 37.39 2.54
C GLY A 417 -28.52 38.75 2.28
N ASP A 418 -27.25 38.81 1.91
CA ASP A 418 -26.52 40.09 1.73
C ASP A 418 -26.43 40.53 0.26
N THR A 419 -26.56 39.62 -0.70
CA THR A 419 -26.62 39.96 -2.13
C THR A 419 -27.95 40.59 -2.56
N GLY A 420 -29.02 40.36 -1.80
CA GLY A 420 -30.36 40.96 -2.07
C GLY A 420 -30.50 42.42 -1.65
N ARG A 421 -29.60 42.97 -0.82
CA ARG A 421 -29.70 44.36 -0.34
C ARG A 421 -28.86 45.38 -1.10
N ARG A 422 -27.87 44.97 -1.87
CA ARG A 422 -27.05 45.89 -2.68
C ARG A 422 -27.64 46.23 -4.06
N GLY A 423 -28.66 45.52 -4.50
CA GLY A 423 -29.29 45.75 -5.82
C GLY A 423 -30.49 46.72 -5.85
N SER A 424 -30.96 47.28 -4.71
CA SER A 424 -32.19 48.09 -4.69
C SER A 424 -32.03 49.58 -4.34
N GLN A 425 -30.79 50.09 -4.19
CA GLN A 425 -30.58 51.52 -3.87
C GLN A 425 -30.10 52.41 -5.03
N ASP A 426 -29.84 51.84 -6.22
CA ASP A 426 -29.37 52.65 -7.36
C ASP A 426 -30.37 52.80 -8.55
N ARG A 427 -31.68 52.60 -8.33
CA ARG A 427 -32.69 52.78 -9.36
C ARG A 427 -33.76 53.85 -9.07
N SER A 428 -33.52 54.82 -8.16
CA SER A 428 -34.52 55.85 -7.86
C SER A 428 -34.07 57.32 -8.10
N SER A 429 -33.05 57.58 -8.91
CA SER A 429 -32.61 58.97 -9.18
C SER A 429 -32.36 59.35 -10.65
N SER A 430 -33.01 58.69 -11.63
CA SER A 430 -32.92 59.16 -13.03
C SER A 430 -34.27 59.01 -13.79
N GLN A 431 -35.36 59.56 -13.23
CA GLN A 431 -36.58 59.88 -14.00
C GLN A 431 -37.15 61.22 -13.50
N ASN A 432 -36.50 62.33 -13.90
CA ASN A 432 -37.17 63.61 -14.00
C ASN A 432 -36.22 64.63 -14.63
N ALA A 433 -36.08 64.61 -15.94
CA ALA A 433 -35.70 65.77 -16.79
C ALA A 433 -35.76 65.28 -18.26
N ASP A 434 -36.88 65.47 -18.91
CA ASP A 434 -37.00 66.12 -20.21
C ASP A 434 -38.40 65.95 -20.76
N LYS A 435 -39.19 66.95 -20.46
CA LYS A 435 -40.33 67.34 -21.26
C LYS A 435 -40.25 68.85 -21.37
N ARG A 436 -39.68 69.35 -22.45
CA ARG A 436 -40.06 70.67 -23.09
C ARG A 436 -39.20 70.89 -24.33
N GLY A 437 -39.92 71.17 -25.39
CA GLY A 437 -39.45 71.82 -26.62
C GLY A 437 -39.13 70.87 -27.76
N GLY A 438 -39.78 70.86 -28.86
CA GLY A 438 -40.68 71.83 -29.52
C GLY A 438 -40.28 71.86 -30.97
N GLN A 439 -41.23 71.60 -31.83
CA GLN A 439 -41.40 72.03 -33.20
C GLN A 439 -40.16 72.70 -33.90
N ALA A 440 -39.64 72.07 -34.97
CA ALA A 440 -39.64 72.59 -36.35
C ALA A 440 -39.20 71.47 -37.30
#